data_495ed5ae6981a0a93177478389830f3b
#
_entry.id   495ed5ae6981a0a93177478389830f3b
#
_cell.length_a   1.000
_cell.length_b   1.000
_cell.length_c   1.000
_cell.angle_alpha   90.00
_cell.angle_beta   90.00
_cell.angle_gamma   90.00
#
_symmetry.space_group_name_H-M   'P 1'
#
loop_
_entity.id
_entity.type
_entity.pdbx_description
1 polymer ?
#
loop_
_entity_poly.entity_id
_entity_poly.type
_entity_poly.pdbx_seq_one_letter_code
_entity_poly.pdbx_strand_id
1 'polypeptide(L)'
;MDQVTRRAWAYVSRVAEPPNQLLADLVAREGVVAAAERIRSRNVDRRLLRATEARHEIDSAADDLDVLDRMGGRLLTEDDDEWPYLAFTGFRSADHEKRPHALAPLVLWALGPSRLRDIADRSAAIVGTRAATPYGEYVTADLAAGLVERDVAVVSGGAYGIDGAAHRATLASEGETVAVLAAGLDVSYPAGHSALFHRIGKHGLVVSEYPPGTRPTRRQFLTRNRLVAALGRATVVVEAGVRSGAANTAAWADALGRRVCAVPGPITSSASVGCHVLIREEKAILVTRAAEVVELVGMVGELAPDRGRPACELDELSSKELAVYEALPGRGARSVEEIAVTAGMPATEVLGPLTMLNVRGLAIQEEGCWKLAKR
;
A
#
# COMPACT_ATOMS: atom_id res chain seq x y z
N MET A 1 20.49 -20.82 10.74
CA MET A 1 19.55 -21.68 11.53
C MET A 1 19.88 -23.14 11.25
N ASP A 2 20.08 -24.00 12.30
CA ASP A 2 20.27 -25.43 12.14
C ASP A 2 18.95 -26.17 11.79
N GLN A 3 19.07 -27.44 11.34
CA GLN A 3 17.93 -28.20 10.84
C GLN A 3 16.90 -28.53 11.92
N VAL A 4 17.32 -28.72 13.17
CA VAL A 4 16.41 -29.04 14.29
C VAL A 4 15.55 -27.83 14.61
N THR A 5 16.17 -26.67 14.75
CA THR A 5 15.50 -25.39 14.98
C THR A 5 14.57 -25.03 13.82
N ARG A 6 15.02 -25.25 12.57
CA ARG A 6 14.20 -24.98 11.38
C ARG A 6 12.93 -25.86 11.34
N ARG A 7 13.03 -27.14 11.69
CA ARG A 7 11.87 -28.04 11.81
C ARG A 7 10.94 -27.65 12.95
N ALA A 8 11.50 -27.21 14.09
CA ALA A 8 10.69 -26.73 15.19
C ALA A 8 9.87 -25.51 14.82
N TRP A 9 10.45 -24.53 14.10
CA TRP A 9 9.71 -23.37 13.58
C TRP A 9 8.62 -23.75 12.58
N ALA A 10 8.89 -24.66 11.67
CA ALA A 10 7.88 -25.16 10.72
C ALA A 10 6.71 -25.83 11.46
N TYR A 11 6.99 -26.67 12.48
CA TYR A 11 5.96 -27.30 13.31
C TYR A 11 5.14 -26.25 14.08
N VAL A 12 5.80 -25.31 14.75
CA VAL A 12 5.16 -24.26 15.56
C VAL A 12 4.27 -23.36 14.70
N SER A 13 4.67 -23.05 13.47
CA SER A 13 3.87 -22.25 12.54
C SER A 13 2.54 -22.91 12.12
N ARG A 14 2.48 -24.25 12.19
CA ARG A 14 1.30 -25.04 11.82
C ARG A 14 0.41 -25.40 13.00
N VAL A 15 1.00 -25.66 14.16
CA VAL A 15 0.30 -26.30 15.29
C VAL A 15 -0.80 -25.44 15.90
N ALA A 16 -0.66 -24.11 15.86
CA ALA A 16 -1.68 -23.17 16.32
C ALA A 16 -2.01 -22.14 15.24
N GLU A 17 -3.24 -21.65 15.25
CA GLU A 17 -3.64 -20.54 14.35
C GLU A 17 -2.97 -19.23 14.78
N PRO A 18 -2.21 -18.57 13.90
CA PRO A 18 -1.59 -17.30 14.23
C PRO A 18 -2.60 -16.12 14.21
N PRO A 19 -2.34 -15.06 14.99
CA PRO A 19 -1.33 -14.98 16.04
C PRO A 19 -1.82 -15.64 17.33
N ASN A 20 -0.91 -16.25 18.10
CA ASN A 20 -1.24 -16.91 19.35
C ASN A 20 -0.28 -16.49 20.48
N GLN A 21 -0.79 -15.72 21.45
CA GLN A 21 0.02 -15.18 22.56
C GLN A 21 0.62 -16.28 23.41
N LEU A 22 -0.16 -17.33 23.75
CA LEU A 22 0.33 -18.40 24.61
C LEU A 22 1.48 -19.17 24.00
N LEU A 23 1.44 -19.35 22.68
CA LEU A 23 2.52 -19.97 21.92
C LEU A 23 3.74 -19.05 21.88
N ALA A 24 3.53 -17.75 21.63
CA ALA A 24 4.61 -16.76 21.63
C ALA A 24 5.32 -16.69 22.98
N ASP A 25 4.56 -16.67 24.09
CA ASP A 25 5.11 -16.67 25.46
C ASP A 25 5.89 -17.94 25.76
N LEU A 26 5.44 -19.11 25.29
CA LEU A 26 6.15 -20.37 25.48
C LEU A 26 7.49 -20.36 24.70
N VAL A 27 7.46 -19.95 23.45
CA VAL A 27 8.66 -19.87 22.61
C VAL A 27 9.67 -18.85 23.19
N ALA A 28 9.20 -17.69 23.64
CA ALA A 28 10.07 -16.66 24.24
C ALA A 28 10.75 -17.13 25.53
N ARG A 29 10.08 -17.99 26.34
CA ARG A 29 10.64 -18.49 27.60
C ARG A 29 11.61 -19.65 27.42
N GLU A 30 11.33 -20.55 26.52
CA GLU A 30 11.99 -21.87 26.46
C GLU A 30 12.72 -22.13 25.13
N GLY A 31 12.54 -21.25 24.15
CA GLY A 31 13.01 -21.46 22.79
C GLY A 31 12.07 -22.38 21.98
N VAL A 32 12.18 -22.29 20.65
CA VAL A 32 11.24 -22.96 19.74
C VAL A 32 11.32 -24.49 19.80
N VAL A 33 12.51 -25.05 19.99
CA VAL A 33 12.72 -26.51 20.03
C VAL A 33 12.03 -27.12 21.27
N ALA A 34 12.28 -26.55 22.44
CA ALA A 34 11.63 -27.00 23.67
C ALA A 34 10.11 -26.75 23.65
N ALA A 35 9.66 -25.63 23.09
CA ALA A 35 8.24 -25.34 22.93
C ALA A 35 7.55 -26.39 22.03
N ALA A 36 8.16 -26.75 20.91
CA ALA A 36 7.63 -27.78 20.01
C ALA A 36 7.52 -29.15 20.71
N GLU A 37 8.55 -29.53 21.46
CA GLU A 37 8.56 -30.82 22.22
C GLU A 37 7.48 -30.84 23.31
N ARG A 38 7.33 -29.76 24.07
CA ARG A 38 6.27 -29.66 25.11
C ARG A 38 4.87 -29.71 24.52
N ILE A 39 4.65 -29.15 23.35
CA ILE A 39 3.34 -29.22 22.67
C ILE A 39 3.09 -30.66 22.20
N ARG A 40 4.08 -31.32 21.57
CA ARG A 40 3.95 -32.73 21.16
C ARG A 40 3.67 -33.66 22.32
N SER A 41 4.37 -33.49 23.44
CA SER A 41 4.20 -34.26 24.65
C SER A 41 2.99 -33.85 25.49
N ARG A 42 2.21 -32.87 25.05
CA ARG A 42 1.04 -32.30 25.75
C ARG A 42 1.36 -31.71 27.12
N ASN A 43 2.61 -31.35 27.38
CA ASN A 43 3.09 -30.75 28.63
C ASN A 43 3.04 -29.23 28.59
N VAL A 44 1.87 -28.65 28.35
CA VAL A 44 1.60 -27.21 28.30
C VAL A 44 0.31 -26.87 29.05
N ASP A 45 0.03 -25.56 29.27
CA ASP A 45 -1.19 -25.19 29.98
C ASP A 45 -2.48 -25.56 29.20
N ARG A 46 -3.61 -25.60 29.93
CA ARG A 46 -4.92 -26.02 29.39
C ARG A 46 -5.39 -25.21 28.19
N ARG A 47 -5.05 -23.91 28.11
CA ARG A 47 -5.48 -23.02 27.00
C ARG A 47 -4.68 -23.32 25.72
N LEU A 48 -3.36 -23.53 25.89
CA LEU A 48 -2.49 -23.89 24.75
C LEU A 48 -2.79 -25.34 24.30
N LEU A 49 -3.11 -26.27 25.22
CA LEU A 49 -3.60 -27.61 24.87
C LEU A 49 -4.80 -27.55 23.91
N ARG A 50 -5.79 -26.70 24.22
CA ARG A 50 -6.97 -26.52 23.36
C ARG A 50 -6.62 -25.87 22.03
N ALA A 51 -5.76 -24.83 22.03
CA ALA A 51 -5.37 -24.12 20.83
C ALA A 51 -4.57 -24.99 19.82
N THR A 52 -3.89 -26.03 20.31
CA THR A 52 -3.07 -26.94 19.51
C THR A 52 -3.72 -28.33 19.31
N GLU A 53 -4.87 -28.59 19.91
CA GLU A 53 -5.49 -29.92 19.92
C GLU A 53 -5.71 -30.54 18.55
N ALA A 54 -6.19 -29.77 17.63
CA ALA A 54 -6.51 -30.26 16.28
C ALA A 54 -5.28 -30.58 15.41
N ARG A 55 -4.07 -30.12 15.81
CA ARG A 55 -2.89 -30.18 14.93
C ARG A 55 -1.63 -30.69 15.62
N HIS A 56 -1.62 -30.93 16.91
CA HIS A 56 -0.40 -31.31 17.65
C HIS A 56 0.23 -32.64 17.20
N GLU A 57 -0.57 -33.55 16.67
CA GLU A 57 -0.11 -34.84 16.11
C GLU A 57 0.33 -34.73 14.64
N ILE A 58 0.01 -33.60 13.97
CA ILE A 58 0.38 -33.40 12.57
C ILE A 58 1.81 -32.91 12.51
N ASP A 59 2.74 -33.80 12.19
CA ASP A 59 4.15 -33.44 11.95
C ASP A 59 4.47 -33.47 10.46
N SER A 60 4.06 -32.44 9.75
CA SER A 60 4.41 -32.20 8.36
C SER A 60 5.57 -31.21 8.20
N ALA A 61 6.30 -30.92 9.26
CA ALA A 61 7.37 -29.91 9.24
C ALA A 61 8.45 -30.19 8.20
N ALA A 62 8.80 -31.48 8.00
CA ALA A 62 9.77 -31.86 6.96
C ALA A 62 9.20 -31.61 5.55
N ASP A 63 7.97 -32.07 5.29
CA ASP A 63 7.30 -31.91 4.00
C ASP A 63 7.09 -30.43 3.66
N ASP A 64 6.69 -29.61 4.65
CA ASP A 64 6.51 -28.16 4.50
C ASP A 64 7.83 -27.47 4.11
N LEU A 65 8.93 -27.86 4.75
CA LEU A 65 10.26 -27.35 4.43
C LEU A 65 10.74 -27.83 3.06
N ASP A 66 10.47 -29.07 2.69
CA ASP A 66 10.80 -29.60 1.35
C ASP A 66 10.03 -28.86 0.23
N VAL A 67 8.76 -28.46 0.50
CA VAL A 67 8.01 -27.59 -0.42
C VAL A 67 8.67 -26.22 -0.53
N LEU A 68 9.02 -25.60 0.60
CA LEU A 68 9.68 -24.29 0.65
C LEU A 68 11.01 -24.31 -0.10
N ASP A 69 11.85 -25.34 0.15
CA ASP A 69 13.19 -25.49 -0.46
C ASP A 69 13.09 -25.69 -1.99
N ARG A 70 12.12 -26.49 -2.47
CA ARG A 70 11.87 -26.65 -3.90
C ARG A 70 11.43 -25.35 -4.58
N MET A 71 10.75 -24.46 -3.84
CA MET A 71 10.39 -23.13 -4.33
C MET A 71 11.55 -22.13 -4.29
N GLY A 72 12.64 -22.45 -3.59
CA GLY A 72 13.76 -21.52 -3.34
C GLY A 72 13.42 -20.50 -2.25
N GLY A 73 12.51 -20.85 -1.36
CA GLY A 73 12.09 -19.99 -0.26
C GLY A 73 12.92 -20.18 1.02
N ARG A 74 12.62 -19.39 2.03
CA ARG A 74 13.26 -19.42 3.35
C ARG A 74 12.30 -19.09 4.48
N LEU A 75 12.64 -19.54 5.70
CA LEU A 75 11.98 -19.08 6.92
C LEU A 75 12.69 -17.83 7.45
N LEU A 76 11.91 -16.91 7.96
CA LEU A 76 12.37 -15.70 8.65
C LEU A 76 11.84 -15.71 10.08
N THR A 77 12.71 -15.49 11.03
CA THR A 77 12.43 -15.41 12.46
C THR A 77 13.10 -14.17 13.06
N GLU A 78 12.85 -13.88 14.31
CA GLU A 78 13.49 -12.74 14.98
C GLU A 78 15.02 -12.85 15.08
N ASP A 79 15.60 -14.04 14.93
CA ASP A 79 17.06 -14.25 14.96
C ASP A 79 17.73 -13.95 13.60
N ASP A 80 16.95 -13.73 12.53
CA ASP A 80 17.49 -13.50 11.20
C ASP A 80 17.76 -12.00 10.99
N ASP A 81 18.86 -11.66 10.32
CA ASP A 81 19.30 -10.29 10.07
C ASP A 81 18.36 -9.51 9.10
N GLU A 82 17.49 -10.20 8.37
CA GLU A 82 16.46 -9.60 7.53
C GLU A 82 15.10 -9.47 8.24
N TRP A 83 15.01 -9.77 9.55
CA TRP A 83 13.80 -9.56 10.32
C TRP A 83 13.51 -8.07 10.51
N PRO A 84 12.30 -7.60 10.18
CA PRO A 84 11.97 -6.17 10.17
C PRO A 84 11.60 -5.67 11.58
N TYR A 85 12.55 -5.61 12.50
CA TYR A 85 12.33 -5.23 13.90
C TYR A 85 11.56 -3.92 14.06
N LEU A 86 12.00 -2.87 13.33
CA LEU A 86 11.37 -1.55 13.42
C LEU A 86 9.91 -1.58 12.93
N ALA A 87 9.62 -2.39 11.91
CA ALA A 87 8.26 -2.55 11.42
C ALA A 87 7.35 -3.22 12.46
N PHE A 88 7.87 -4.15 13.24
CA PHE A 88 7.10 -4.90 14.23
C PHE A 88 7.07 -4.30 15.64
N THR A 89 7.81 -3.20 15.89
CA THR A 89 7.74 -2.49 17.20
C THR A 89 6.33 -2.01 17.53
N GLY A 90 5.54 -1.61 16.52
CA GLY A 90 4.16 -1.17 16.71
C GLY A 90 3.26 -2.20 17.41
N PHE A 91 3.56 -3.50 17.27
CA PHE A 91 2.81 -4.54 17.98
C PHE A 91 3.01 -4.50 19.50
N ARG A 92 4.15 -4.03 19.99
CA ARG A 92 4.44 -3.92 21.43
C ARG A 92 3.70 -2.73 22.08
N SER A 93 3.43 -1.68 21.32
CA SER A 93 2.72 -0.48 21.79
C SER A 93 1.22 -0.52 21.53
N ALA A 94 0.71 -1.54 20.84
CA ALA A 94 -0.71 -1.67 20.56
C ALA A 94 -1.53 -1.97 21.82
N ASP A 95 -2.77 -1.48 21.87
CA ASP A 95 -3.70 -1.80 22.95
C ASP A 95 -4.21 -3.26 22.82
N HIS A 96 -3.57 -4.16 23.55
CA HIS A 96 -3.88 -5.60 23.50
C HIS A 96 -5.25 -5.96 24.09
N GLU A 97 -5.82 -5.13 24.97
CA GLU A 97 -7.17 -5.35 25.51
C GLU A 97 -8.21 -5.15 24.40
N LYS A 98 -8.07 -4.10 23.59
CA LYS A 98 -8.95 -3.85 22.46
C LYS A 98 -8.61 -4.69 21.22
N ARG A 99 -7.35 -5.11 21.09
CA ARG A 99 -6.85 -5.87 19.93
C ARG A 99 -5.98 -7.06 20.35
N PRO A 100 -6.57 -8.14 20.85
CA PRO A 100 -5.82 -9.30 21.35
C PRO A 100 -5.00 -10.03 20.27
N HIS A 101 -5.23 -9.70 18.99
CA HIS A 101 -4.47 -10.22 17.84
C HIS A 101 -3.35 -9.26 17.37
N ALA A 102 -3.07 -8.19 18.12
CA ALA A 102 -1.98 -7.26 17.80
C ALA A 102 -0.61 -7.83 18.22
N LEU A 103 -0.21 -8.91 17.59
CA LEU A 103 1.04 -9.62 17.88
C LEU A 103 1.90 -9.67 16.61
N ALA A 104 3.21 -9.53 16.80
CA ALA A 104 4.17 -9.82 15.74
C ALA A 104 4.06 -11.29 15.29
N PRO A 105 4.39 -11.63 14.06
CA PRO A 105 4.48 -13.02 13.65
C PRO A 105 5.64 -13.71 14.39
N LEU A 106 5.54 -14.98 14.66
CA LEU A 106 6.64 -15.77 15.23
C LEU A 106 7.64 -16.20 14.14
N VAL A 107 7.11 -16.53 12.99
CA VAL A 107 7.87 -16.98 11.82
C VAL A 107 7.14 -16.54 10.56
N LEU A 108 7.91 -16.19 9.54
CA LEU A 108 7.40 -15.90 8.20
C LEU A 108 8.01 -16.87 7.20
N TRP A 109 7.19 -17.38 6.30
CA TRP A 109 7.58 -18.09 5.11
C TRP A 109 7.82 -17.04 4.02
N ALA A 110 8.97 -17.04 3.39
CA ALA A 110 9.38 -16.01 2.43
C ALA A 110 9.87 -16.61 1.12
N LEU A 111 9.52 -16.00 0.00
CA LEU A 111 9.93 -16.38 -1.36
C LEU A 111 10.30 -15.13 -2.16
N GLY A 112 11.53 -15.08 -2.63
CA GLY A 112 12.05 -13.99 -3.46
C GLY A 112 13.40 -13.47 -2.98
N PRO A 113 14.09 -12.69 -3.83
CA PRO A 113 15.46 -12.23 -3.58
C PRO A 113 15.55 -11.09 -2.57
N SER A 114 14.52 -10.27 -2.47
CA SER A 114 14.56 -9.07 -1.63
C SER A 114 14.54 -9.40 -0.14
N ARG A 115 15.21 -8.57 0.65
CA ARG A 115 15.28 -8.71 2.11
C ARG A 115 14.13 -7.94 2.76
N LEU A 116 13.39 -8.62 3.62
CA LEU A 116 12.17 -8.05 4.21
C LEU A 116 12.44 -6.79 5.05
N ARG A 117 13.56 -6.76 5.78
CA ARG A 117 13.97 -5.61 6.58
C ARG A 117 14.22 -4.38 5.71
N ASP A 118 15.00 -4.53 4.65
CA ASP A 118 15.42 -3.42 3.80
C ASP A 118 14.18 -2.78 3.14
N ILE A 119 13.25 -3.62 2.68
CA ILE A 119 11.96 -3.16 2.14
C ILE A 119 11.13 -2.45 3.22
N ALA A 120 10.96 -3.05 4.40
CA ALA A 120 10.10 -2.50 5.45
C ALA A 120 10.63 -1.16 6.00
N ASP A 121 11.93 -0.91 5.92
CA ASP A 121 12.55 0.33 6.39
C ASP A 121 12.15 1.54 5.52
N ARG A 122 11.77 1.33 4.24
CA ARG A 122 11.33 2.38 3.33
C ARG A 122 10.22 1.88 2.41
N SER A 123 9.01 1.77 2.93
CA SER A 123 7.87 1.25 2.18
C SER A 123 6.57 1.94 2.50
N ALA A 124 5.62 1.88 1.56
CA ALA A 124 4.24 2.26 1.75
C ALA A 124 3.31 1.07 1.43
N ALA A 125 2.33 0.82 2.30
CA ALA A 125 1.27 -0.14 2.00
C ALA A 125 0.22 0.54 1.13
N ILE A 126 -0.13 -0.04 -0.04
CA ILE A 126 -1.22 0.41 -0.90
C ILE A 126 -2.33 -0.63 -0.84
N VAL A 127 -3.51 -0.22 -0.42
CA VAL A 127 -4.67 -1.10 -0.25
C VAL A 127 -5.96 -0.48 -0.77
N GLY A 128 -6.94 -1.33 -1.09
CA GLY A 128 -8.22 -0.81 -1.53
C GLY A 128 -9.27 -1.86 -1.82
N THR A 129 -10.27 -1.45 -2.58
CA THR A 129 -11.35 -2.33 -3.02
C THR A 129 -10.86 -3.43 -3.96
N ARG A 130 -11.52 -4.60 -3.89
CA ARG A 130 -11.27 -5.71 -4.83
C ARG A 130 -11.87 -5.47 -6.21
N ALA A 131 -12.84 -4.57 -6.30
CA ALA A 131 -13.47 -4.14 -7.54
C ALA A 131 -13.08 -2.67 -7.80
N ALA A 132 -11.81 -2.47 -8.19
CA ALA A 132 -11.29 -1.16 -8.50
C ALA A 132 -11.99 -0.55 -9.70
N THR A 133 -12.25 0.76 -9.64
CA THR A 133 -12.71 1.52 -10.79
C THR A 133 -11.52 1.87 -11.70
N PRO A 134 -11.75 2.29 -12.96
CA PRO A 134 -10.66 2.81 -13.81
C PRO A 134 -9.90 3.96 -13.16
N TYR A 135 -10.57 4.82 -12.38
CA TYR A 135 -9.96 5.87 -11.58
C TYR A 135 -9.02 5.29 -10.51
N GLY A 136 -9.51 4.31 -9.73
CA GLY A 136 -8.72 3.66 -8.70
C GLY A 136 -7.49 2.94 -9.25
N GLU A 137 -7.63 2.25 -10.40
CA GLU A 137 -6.50 1.61 -11.07
C GLU A 137 -5.46 2.61 -11.56
N TYR A 138 -5.90 3.71 -12.20
CA TYR A 138 -5.04 4.78 -12.67
C TYR A 138 -4.26 5.43 -11.52
N VAL A 139 -4.96 5.88 -10.47
CA VAL A 139 -4.33 6.52 -9.31
C VAL A 139 -3.38 5.58 -8.59
N THR A 140 -3.75 4.29 -8.47
CA THR A 140 -2.86 3.29 -7.88
C THR A 140 -1.57 3.14 -8.67
N ALA A 141 -1.65 3.12 -10.00
CA ALA A 141 -0.48 3.00 -10.87
C ALA A 141 0.41 4.24 -10.79
N ASP A 142 -0.16 5.44 -10.82
CA ASP A 142 0.57 6.71 -10.69
C ASP A 142 1.28 6.81 -9.33
N LEU A 143 0.58 6.49 -8.24
CA LEU A 143 1.17 6.47 -6.90
C LEU A 143 2.29 5.44 -6.79
N ALA A 144 2.09 4.22 -7.26
CA ALA A 144 3.10 3.17 -7.18
C ALA A 144 4.36 3.53 -7.99
N ALA A 145 4.20 4.02 -9.23
CA ALA A 145 5.31 4.48 -10.05
C ALA A 145 6.08 5.64 -9.39
N GLY A 146 5.36 6.65 -8.90
CA GLY A 146 5.98 7.80 -8.23
C GLY A 146 6.65 7.46 -6.88
N LEU A 147 6.22 6.38 -6.19
CA LEU A 147 6.91 5.84 -5.02
C LEU A 147 8.22 5.15 -5.43
N VAL A 148 8.19 4.34 -6.50
CA VAL A 148 9.39 3.67 -7.04
C VAL A 148 10.45 4.67 -7.48
N GLU A 149 10.06 5.75 -8.18
CA GLU A 149 10.97 6.85 -8.56
C GLU A 149 11.70 7.49 -7.37
N ARG A 150 11.25 7.25 -6.15
CA ARG A 150 11.79 7.79 -4.89
C ARG A 150 12.30 6.70 -3.95
N ASP A 151 12.61 5.53 -4.50
CA ASP A 151 13.13 4.36 -3.77
C ASP A 151 12.23 3.93 -2.60
N VAL A 152 10.90 4.06 -2.74
CA VAL A 152 9.93 3.58 -1.76
C VAL A 152 9.27 2.31 -2.28
N ALA A 153 9.46 1.21 -1.57
CA ALA A 153 8.87 -0.08 -1.89
C ALA A 153 7.36 -0.10 -1.61
N VAL A 154 6.63 -0.95 -2.32
CA VAL A 154 5.19 -1.10 -2.16
C VAL A 154 4.86 -2.41 -1.46
N VAL A 155 4.12 -2.34 -0.36
CA VAL A 155 3.58 -3.51 0.34
C VAL A 155 2.09 -3.63 0.05
N SER A 156 1.60 -4.83 -0.25
CA SER A 156 0.16 -5.04 -0.40
C SER A 156 -0.25 -6.49 -0.12
N GLY A 157 -1.55 -6.73 -0.14
CA GLY A 157 -2.11 -8.03 0.20
C GLY A 157 -2.33 -8.99 -0.98
N GLY A 158 -2.08 -8.55 -2.20
CA GLY A 158 -2.24 -9.38 -3.38
C GLY A 158 -3.68 -9.71 -3.78
N ALA A 159 -4.68 -9.04 -3.24
CA ALA A 159 -6.09 -9.21 -3.62
C ALA A 159 -6.34 -8.68 -5.06
N TYR A 160 -7.52 -9.00 -5.64
CA TYR A 160 -7.96 -8.32 -6.86
C TYR A 160 -8.11 -6.81 -6.63
N GLY A 161 -8.22 -6.03 -7.70
CA GLY A 161 -8.40 -4.59 -7.68
C GLY A 161 -7.12 -3.85 -7.28
N ILE A 162 -7.21 -2.95 -6.31
CA ILE A 162 -6.14 -2.02 -5.93
C ILE A 162 -4.83 -2.73 -5.58
N ASP A 163 -4.88 -3.80 -4.77
CA ASP A 163 -3.68 -4.53 -4.36
C ASP A 163 -2.91 -5.08 -5.58
N GLY A 164 -3.63 -5.73 -6.50
CA GLY A 164 -3.05 -6.26 -7.72
C GLY A 164 -2.55 -5.18 -8.68
N ALA A 165 -3.25 -4.03 -8.77
CA ALA A 165 -2.82 -2.88 -9.55
C ALA A 165 -1.51 -2.29 -9.00
N ALA A 166 -1.41 -2.14 -7.68
CA ALA A 166 -0.21 -1.66 -7.00
C ALA A 166 1.01 -2.53 -7.31
N HIS A 167 0.90 -3.85 -7.13
CA HIS A 167 2.00 -4.77 -7.45
C HIS A 167 2.41 -4.73 -8.93
N ARG A 168 1.42 -4.70 -9.85
CA ARG A 168 1.71 -4.64 -11.30
C ARG A 168 2.44 -3.37 -11.69
N ALA A 169 1.99 -2.23 -11.17
CA ALA A 169 2.60 -0.93 -11.46
C ALA A 169 4.03 -0.86 -10.90
N THR A 170 4.24 -1.30 -9.65
CA THR A 170 5.57 -1.35 -9.03
C THR A 170 6.54 -2.20 -9.86
N LEU A 171 6.12 -3.41 -10.28
CA LEU A 171 6.94 -4.28 -11.12
C LEU A 171 7.17 -3.74 -12.53
N ALA A 172 6.23 -2.95 -13.07
CA ALA A 172 6.40 -2.28 -14.37
C ALA A 172 7.39 -1.13 -14.31
N SER A 173 7.52 -0.49 -13.16
CA SER A 173 8.49 0.56 -12.87
C SER A 173 9.82 0.02 -12.31
N GLU A 174 10.05 -1.31 -12.38
CA GLU A 174 11.24 -1.99 -11.88
C GLU A 174 11.51 -1.79 -10.37
N GLY A 175 10.45 -1.48 -9.61
CA GLY A 175 10.53 -1.25 -8.17
C GLY A 175 10.33 -2.52 -7.34
N GLU A 176 10.68 -2.44 -6.06
CA GLU A 176 10.50 -3.52 -5.10
C GLU A 176 9.09 -3.57 -4.53
N THR A 177 8.53 -4.78 -4.45
CA THR A 177 7.21 -4.97 -3.86
C THR A 177 7.15 -6.23 -2.99
N VAL A 178 6.38 -6.14 -1.89
CA VAL A 178 6.08 -7.28 -1.01
C VAL A 178 4.62 -7.64 -1.07
N ALA A 179 4.34 -8.87 -1.48
CA ALA A 179 3.01 -9.45 -1.35
C ALA A 179 2.92 -10.24 -0.03
N VAL A 180 2.06 -9.80 0.88
CA VAL A 180 1.76 -10.52 2.12
C VAL A 180 0.56 -11.41 1.87
N LEU A 181 0.69 -12.74 1.98
CA LEU A 181 -0.40 -13.68 1.69
C LEU A 181 -1.14 -14.12 2.96
N ALA A 182 -2.39 -14.52 2.78
CA ALA A 182 -3.23 -15.15 3.81
C ALA A 182 -3.33 -16.67 3.63
N ALA A 183 -2.41 -17.26 2.84
CA ALA A 183 -2.36 -18.65 2.45
C ALA A 183 -0.90 -19.12 2.45
N GLY A 184 -0.64 -20.42 2.36
CA GLY A 184 0.70 -20.94 2.10
C GLY A 184 1.26 -20.38 0.79
N LEU A 185 2.59 -20.27 0.68
CA LEU A 185 3.25 -19.68 -0.49
C LEU A 185 2.99 -20.47 -1.79
N ASP A 186 2.70 -21.76 -1.68
CA ASP A 186 2.36 -22.68 -2.76
C ASP A 186 0.88 -22.59 -3.21
N VAL A 187 0.06 -21.85 -2.45
CA VAL A 187 -1.37 -21.68 -2.72
C VAL A 187 -1.65 -20.29 -3.28
N SER A 188 -1.74 -20.17 -4.59
CA SER A 188 -2.08 -18.90 -5.24
C SER A 188 -3.55 -18.53 -4.97
N TYR A 189 -3.77 -17.49 -4.19
CA TYR A 189 -5.10 -16.92 -4.00
C TYR A 189 -5.06 -15.39 -4.02
N PRO A 190 -5.84 -14.74 -4.91
CA PRO A 190 -6.73 -15.34 -5.89
C PRO A 190 -5.97 -16.07 -7.02
N ALA A 191 -6.57 -17.13 -7.58
CA ALA A 191 -5.92 -17.95 -8.61
C ALA A 191 -5.51 -17.14 -9.86
N GLY A 192 -6.28 -16.11 -10.22
CA GLY A 192 -5.96 -15.22 -11.35
C GLY A 192 -4.69 -14.37 -11.12
N HIS A 193 -4.14 -14.31 -9.92
CA HIS A 193 -2.88 -13.62 -9.60
C HIS A 193 -1.66 -14.56 -9.52
N SER A 194 -1.80 -15.85 -9.90
CA SER A 194 -0.68 -16.81 -9.86
C SER A 194 0.56 -16.30 -10.61
N ALA A 195 0.38 -15.82 -11.85
CA ALA A 195 1.48 -15.22 -12.61
C ALA A 195 2.06 -13.96 -11.98
N LEU A 196 1.22 -13.14 -11.33
CA LEU A 196 1.67 -11.96 -10.59
C LEU A 196 2.56 -12.35 -9.39
N PHE A 197 2.11 -13.29 -8.56
CA PHE A 197 2.89 -13.77 -7.42
C PHE A 197 4.21 -14.41 -7.83
N HIS A 198 4.21 -15.16 -8.94
CA HIS A 198 5.45 -15.70 -9.51
C HIS A 198 6.44 -14.58 -9.92
N ARG A 199 5.95 -13.50 -10.54
CA ARG A 199 6.78 -12.34 -10.87
C ARG A 199 7.30 -11.62 -9.64
N ILE A 200 6.45 -11.42 -8.62
CA ILE A 200 6.86 -10.82 -7.32
C ILE A 200 7.94 -11.69 -6.68
N GLY A 201 7.76 -13.02 -6.64
CA GLY A 201 8.77 -13.94 -6.10
C GLY A 201 10.10 -13.98 -6.86
N LYS A 202 10.15 -13.45 -8.09
CA LYS A 202 11.38 -13.31 -8.88
C LYS A 202 12.11 -11.98 -8.68
N HIS A 203 11.37 -10.89 -8.42
CA HIS A 203 11.90 -9.52 -8.46
C HIS A 203 11.68 -8.73 -7.16
N GLY A 204 10.97 -9.29 -6.20
CA GLY A 204 10.61 -8.68 -4.93
C GLY A 204 10.52 -9.75 -3.85
N LEU A 205 9.44 -9.76 -3.07
CA LEU A 205 9.24 -10.71 -1.99
C LEU A 205 7.78 -11.11 -1.82
N VAL A 206 7.52 -12.38 -1.64
CA VAL A 206 6.22 -12.92 -1.19
C VAL A 206 6.39 -13.47 0.21
N VAL A 207 5.55 -13.06 1.15
CA VAL A 207 5.63 -13.53 2.55
C VAL A 207 4.28 -14.04 3.04
N SER A 208 4.33 -15.02 3.91
CA SER A 208 3.15 -15.55 4.62
C SER A 208 3.50 -15.99 6.03
N GLU A 209 2.55 -15.84 6.95
CA GLU A 209 2.61 -16.42 8.30
C GLU A 209 2.10 -17.87 8.32
N TYR A 210 1.55 -18.35 7.21
CA TYR A 210 0.94 -19.67 7.08
C TYR A 210 1.87 -20.64 6.33
N PRO A 211 2.02 -21.88 6.82
CA PRO A 211 2.84 -22.90 6.18
C PRO A 211 2.25 -23.34 4.83
N PRO A 212 3.05 -24.00 3.97
CA PRO A 212 2.62 -24.58 2.71
C PRO A 212 1.35 -25.43 2.83
N GLY A 213 0.54 -25.47 1.76
CA GLY A 213 -0.74 -26.18 1.72
C GLY A 213 -1.89 -25.47 2.42
N THR A 214 -1.65 -24.38 3.14
CA THR A 214 -2.71 -23.67 3.86
C THR A 214 -3.60 -22.91 2.86
N ARG A 215 -4.88 -23.28 2.81
CA ARG A 215 -5.90 -22.55 2.02
C ARG A 215 -6.47 -21.40 2.83
N PRO A 216 -6.67 -20.22 2.21
CA PRO A 216 -7.08 -19.02 2.94
C PRO A 216 -8.55 -19.09 3.38
N THR A 217 -8.81 -18.56 4.56
CA THR A 217 -10.16 -18.35 5.13
C THR A 217 -10.41 -16.86 5.31
N ARG A 218 -11.69 -16.49 5.47
CA ARG A 218 -12.05 -15.08 5.74
C ARG A 218 -11.32 -14.50 6.95
N ARG A 219 -11.15 -15.28 8.01
CA ARG A 219 -10.43 -14.87 9.22
C ARG A 219 -8.96 -14.58 8.93
N GLN A 220 -8.31 -15.45 8.17
CA GLN A 220 -6.90 -15.31 7.81
C GLN A 220 -6.62 -14.06 6.98
N PHE A 221 -7.54 -13.65 6.09
CA PHE A 221 -7.42 -12.36 5.40
C PHE A 221 -7.41 -11.17 6.36
N LEU A 222 -8.30 -11.16 7.35
CA LEU A 222 -8.39 -10.09 8.34
C LEU A 222 -7.18 -10.07 9.26
N THR A 223 -6.70 -11.23 9.65
CA THR A 223 -5.50 -11.39 10.49
C THR A 223 -4.24 -10.95 9.75
N ARG A 224 -4.08 -11.35 8.48
CA ARG A 224 -2.94 -10.98 7.63
C ARG A 224 -2.82 -9.46 7.44
N ASN A 225 -3.93 -8.73 7.39
CA ASN A 225 -3.94 -7.28 7.17
C ASN A 225 -3.09 -6.52 8.20
N ARG A 226 -2.91 -7.07 9.43
CA ARG A 226 -2.01 -6.48 10.43
C ARG A 226 -0.56 -6.45 9.96
N LEU A 227 -0.14 -7.47 9.19
CA LEU A 227 1.22 -7.53 8.66
C LEU A 227 1.42 -6.56 7.49
N VAL A 228 0.42 -6.39 6.62
CA VAL A 228 0.45 -5.37 5.57
C VAL A 228 0.61 -3.98 6.20
N ALA A 229 -0.20 -3.67 7.22
CA ALA A 229 -0.14 -2.40 7.94
C ALA A 229 1.18 -2.20 8.70
N ALA A 230 1.73 -3.25 9.30
CA ALA A 230 2.98 -3.18 10.06
C ALA A 230 4.19 -2.96 9.16
N LEU A 231 4.25 -3.66 8.02
CA LEU A 231 5.37 -3.59 7.10
C LEU A 231 5.43 -2.25 6.35
N GLY A 232 4.29 -1.63 6.04
CA GLY A 232 4.27 -0.28 5.46
C GLY A 232 4.48 0.80 6.54
N ARG A 233 5.36 1.76 6.31
CA ARG A 233 5.53 2.92 7.19
C ARG A 233 4.32 3.86 7.16
N ALA A 234 3.64 3.91 6.02
CA ALA A 234 2.31 4.49 5.86
C ALA A 234 1.40 3.50 5.11
N THR A 235 0.09 3.62 5.33
CA THR A 235 -0.93 2.85 4.60
C THR A 235 -1.80 3.78 3.79
N VAL A 236 -1.77 3.63 2.46
CA VAL A 236 -2.56 4.43 1.51
C VAL A 236 -3.80 3.64 1.09
N VAL A 237 -4.97 4.18 1.38
CA VAL A 237 -6.27 3.65 0.95
C VAL A 237 -6.69 4.39 -0.31
N VAL A 238 -6.70 3.72 -1.47
CA VAL A 238 -7.03 4.36 -2.75
C VAL A 238 -8.53 4.38 -3.00
N GLU A 239 -9.20 3.26 -2.86
CA GLU A 239 -10.66 3.14 -2.92
C GLU A 239 -11.15 2.17 -1.86
N ALA A 240 -12.20 2.53 -1.14
CA ALA A 240 -12.77 1.67 -0.11
C ALA A 240 -14.27 1.95 0.09
N GLY A 241 -15.06 0.90 0.26
CA GLY A 241 -16.36 1.00 0.91
C GLY A 241 -16.20 1.14 2.42
N VAL A 242 -17.23 1.64 3.11
CA VAL A 242 -17.20 1.90 4.58
C VAL A 242 -16.81 0.66 5.40
N ARG A 243 -17.30 -0.52 5.02
CA ARG A 243 -17.03 -1.81 5.68
C ARG A 243 -16.24 -2.71 4.75
N SER A 244 -14.97 -2.39 4.51
CA SER A 244 -14.11 -3.10 3.56
C SER A 244 -12.89 -3.71 4.23
N GLY A 245 -12.20 -4.60 3.50
CA GLY A 245 -10.90 -5.12 3.92
C GLY A 245 -9.84 -4.03 4.05
N ALA A 246 -9.88 -3.02 3.18
CA ALA A 246 -8.99 -1.87 3.24
C ALA A 246 -9.22 -1.02 4.51
N ALA A 247 -10.48 -0.81 4.92
CA ALA A 247 -10.79 -0.15 6.19
C ALA A 247 -10.24 -0.93 7.39
N ASN A 248 -10.22 -2.27 7.33
CA ASN A 248 -9.58 -3.08 8.36
C ASN A 248 -8.06 -2.90 8.39
N THR A 249 -7.40 -2.81 7.22
CA THR A 249 -5.96 -2.54 7.15
C THR A 249 -5.62 -1.14 7.66
N ALA A 250 -6.41 -0.11 7.30
CA ALA A 250 -6.28 1.24 7.83
C ALA A 250 -6.42 1.28 9.37
N ALA A 251 -7.40 0.56 9.92
CA ALA A 251 -7.58 0.45 11.35
C ALA A 251 -6.44 -0.31 12.05
N TRP A 252 -5.75 -1.24 11.38
CA TRP A 252 -4.52 -1.84 11.87
C TRP A 252 -3.36 -0.86 11.86
N ALA A 253 -3.19 -0.09 10.76
CA ALA A 253 -2.14 0.92 10.66
C ALA A 253 -2.24 1.94 11.79
N ASP A 254 -3.43 2.49 12.04
CA ASP A 254 -3.69 3.40 13.15
C ASP A 254 -3.34 2.78 14.51
N ALA A 255 -3.80 1.54 14.77
CA ALA A 255 -3.51 0.83 16.03
C ALA A 255 -2.02 0.52 16.24
N LEU A 256 -1.25 0.41 15.18
CA LEU A 256 0.20 0.20 15.22
C LEU A 256 1.01 1.52 15.20
N GLY A 257 0.33 2.67 15.31
CA GLY A 257 0.97 3.99 15.26
C GLY A 257 1.55 4.35 13.90
N ARG A 258 1.03 3.73 12.81
CA ARG A 258 1.43 4.02 11.43
C ARG A 258 0.53 5.10 10.84
N ARG A 259 1.06 5.92 9.94
CA ARG A 259 0.27 6.92 9.23
C ARG A 259 -0.73 6.25 8.29
N VAL A 260 -1.94 6.73 8.31
CA VAL A 260 -2.98 6.35 7.36
C VAL A 260 -3.19 7.48 6.38
N CYS A 261 -3.20 7.17 5.10
CA CYS A 261 -3.47 8.09 4.01
C CYS A 261 -4.72 7.62 3.27
N ALA A 262 -5.46 8.55 2.70
CA ALA A 262 -6.60 8.23 1.85
C ALA A 262 -6.63 9.12 0.61
N VAL A 263 -6.87 8.50 -0.54
CA VAL A 263 -7.04 9.20 -1.80
C VAL A 263 -8.48 9.72 -1.89
N PRO A 264 -8.71 11.01 -2.18
CA PRO A 264 -10.03 11.53 -2.45
C PRO A 264 -10.54 10.98 -3.80
N GLY A 265 -11.83 10.79 -3.92
CA GLY A 265 -12.45 10.34 -5.16
C GLY A 265 -13.77 11.03 -5.42
N PRO A 266 -14.47 10.73 -6.53
CA PRO A 266 -15.76 11.33 -6.84
C PRO A 266 -16.77 11.09 -5.71
N ILE A 267 -17.44 12.16 -5.27
CA ILE A 267 -18.46 12.08 -4.19
C ILE A 267 -19.65 11.21 -4.56
N THR A 268 -19.87 10.99 -5.84
CA THR A 268 -20.93 10.12 -6.39
C THR A 268 -20.55 8.64 -6.46
N SER A 269 -19.25 8.32 -6.21
CA SER A 269 -18.75 6.95 -6.27
C SER A 269 -18.85 6.24 -4.92
N SER A 270 -19.53 5.11 -4.87
CA SER A 270 -19.57 4.26 -3.68
C SER A 270 -18.21 3.68 -3.29
N ALA A 271 -17.28 3.58 -4.24
CA ALA A 271 -15.91 3.14 -4.01
C ALA A 271 -15.07 4.18 -3.23
N SER A 272 -15.47 5.47 -3.24
CA SER A 272 -14.75 6.55 -2.55
C SER A 272 -15.26 6.82 -1.13
N VAL A 273 -16.43 6.30 -0.77
CA VAL A 273 -17.12 6.65 0.49
C VAL A 273 -16.25 6.31 1.72
N GLY A 274 -15.54 5.17 1.71
CA GLY A 274 -14.69 4.79 2.83
C GLY A 274 -13.50 5.73 3.00
N CYS A 275 -12.89 6.19 1.90
CA CYS A 275 -11.80 7.20 1.93
C CYS A 275 -12.34 8.53 2.47
N HIS A 276 -13.51 8.98 2.02
CA HIS A 276 -14.13 10.21 2.52
C HIS A 276 -14.42 10.15 4.01
N VAL A 277 -14.89 9.00 4.52
CA VAL A 277 -15.13 8.81 5.96
C VAL A 277 -13.82 8.89 6.74
N LEU A 278 -12.77 8.22 6.28
CA LEU A 278 -11.45 8.25 6.93
C LEU A 278 -10.89 9.68 7.00
N ILE A 279 -11.00 10.46 5.91
CA ILE A 279 -10.54 11.85 5.85
C ILE A 279 -11.39 12.73 6.78
N ARG A 280 -12.72 12.64 6.69
CA ARG A 280 -13.66 13.47 7.48
C ARG A 280 -13.53 13.22 8.98
N GLU A 281 -13.22 11.99 9.38
CA GLU A 281 -13.03 11.61 10.79
C GLU A 281 -11.59 11.84 11.27
N GLU A 282 -10.76 12.52 10.47
CA GLU A 282 -9.35 12.81 10.77
C GLU A 282 -8.50 11.55 11.05
N LYS A 283 -8.96 10.39 10.56
CA LYS A 283 -8.28 9.10 10.67
C LYS A 283 -7.28 8.86 9.54
N ALA A 284 -7.33 9.66 8.49
CA ALA A 284 -6.40 9.58 7.37
C ALA A 284 -6.04 10.96 6.85
N ILE A 285 -4.77 11.10 6.46
CA ILE A 285 -4.25 12.26 5.76
C ILE A 285 -4.68 12.15 4.29
N LEU A 286 -5.27 13.21 3.72
CA LEU A 286 -5.58 13.26 2.31
C LEU A 286 -4.29 13.31 1.51
N VAL A 287 -4.14 12.42 0.51
CA VAL A 287 -3.01 12.39 -0.42
C VAL A 287 -3.51 12.29 -1.85
N THR A 288 -2.84 13.00 -2.75
CA THR A 288 -3.17 13.05 -4.17
C THR A 288 -2.03 12.61 -5.08
N ARG A 289 -0.81 12.50 -4.54
CA ARG A 289 0.41 12.17 -5.28
C ARG A 289 1.44 11.44 -4.39
N ALA A 290 2.35 10.73 -5.04
CA ALA A 290 3.38 9.94 -4.35
C ALA A 290 4.28 10.79 -3.45
N ALA A 291 4.61 12.03 -3.83
CA ALA A 291 5.45 12.92 -3.02
C ALA A 291 4.89 13.14 -1.61
N GLU A 292 3.57 13.30 -1.45
CA GLU A 292 2.90 13.47 -0.16
C GLU A 292 2.98 12.20 0.70
N VAL A 293 3.01 11.02 0.08
CA VAL A 293 3.24 9.76 0.81
C VAL A 293 4.70 9.65 1.23
N VAL A 294 5.65 10.05 0.36
CA VAL A 294 7.09 10.04 0.66
C VAL A 294 7.43 10.92 1.87
N GLU A 295 6.77 12.08 2.03
CA GLU A 295 6.91 12.93 3.21
C GLU A 295 6.61 12.20 4.53
N LEU A 296 5.73 11.20 4.47
CA LEU A 296 5.30 10.44 5.65
C LEU A 296 6.13 9.18 5.91
N VAL A 297 6.79 8.64 4.88
CA VAL A 297 7.61 7.42 4.98
C VAL A 297 9.09 7.68 4.91
N GLY A 298 9.50 8.81 4.36
CA GLY A 298 10.88 9.25 4.19
C GLY A 298 11.54 9.74 5.48
N MET A 299 12.80 10.13 5.37
CA MET A 299 13.51 10.79 6.46
C MET A 299 13.18 12.28 6.54
N VAL A 300 13.34 12.86 7.72
CA VAL A 300 13.14 14.31 7.92
C VAL A 300 14.07 15.10 6.98
N GLY A 301 13.50 15.94 6.12
CA GLY A 301 14.25 16.76 5.17
C GLY A 301 14.27 16.25 3.72
N GLU A 302 13.64 15.11 3.43
CA GLU A 302 13.49 14.57 2.06
C GLU A 302 12.35 15.22 1.25
N LEU A 303 11.87 16.39 1.64
CA LEU A 303 10.80 17.11 0.95
C LEU A 303 11.19 17.38 -0.50
N ALA A 304 10.53 16.75 -1.46
CA ALA A 304 10.59 17.15 -2.84
C ALA A 304 9.93 18.53 -2.99
N PRO A 305 10.58 19.52 -3.64
CA PRO A 305 9.97 20.82 -3.88
C PRO A 305 8.62 20.63 -4.60
N ASP A 306 7.59 21.28 -4.06
CA ASP A 306 6.24 21.24 -4.62
C ASP A 306 6.26 21.87 -6.03
N ARG A 307 6.26 21.03 -7.05
CA ARG A 307 5.89 21.46 -8.41
C ARG A 307 4.37 21.32 -8.50
N GLY A 308 3.67 22.35 -8.00
CA GLY A 308 2.22 22.42 -8.15
C GLY A 308 1.84 22.11 -9.60
N ARG A 309 1.10 21.03 -9.85
CA ARG A 309 0.44 20.85 -11.14
C ARG A 309 -0.72 21.84 -11.15
N PRO A 310 -0.81 22.77 -12.10
CA PRO A 310 -1.94 23.65 -12.19
C PRO A 310 -3.22 22.83 -12.35
N ALA A 311 -4.27 23.24 -11.62
CA ALA A 311 -5.54 22.52 -11.61
C ALA A 311 -6.29 22.61 -12.94
N CYS A 312 -6.04 23.66 -13.72
CA CYS A 312 -6.52 23.83 -15.09
C CYS A 312 -5.54 24.67 -15.92
N GLU A 313 -5.71 24.66 -17.26
CA GLU A 313 -4.87 25.45 -18.17
C GLU A 313 -4.91 26.97 -17.87
N LEU A 314 -5.95 27.45 -17.20
CA LEU A 314 -6.09 28.85 -16.81
C LEU A 314 -5.23 29.20 -15.59
N ASP A 315 -4.93 28.23 -14.70
CA ASP A 315 -4.09 28.46 -13.53
C ASP A 315 -2.60 28.65 -13.90
N GLU A 316 -2.23 28.30 -15.14
CA GLU A 316 -0.91 28.57 -15.70
C GLU A 316 -0.75 29.98 -16.26
N LEU A 317 -1.85 30.71 -16.37
CA LEU A 317 -1.80 32.07 -16.95
C LEU A 317 -1.20 33.04 -15.93
N SER A 318 -0.32 33.91 -16.41
CA SER A 318 0.12 35.08 -15.64
C SER A 318 -1.10 35.99 -15.35
N SER A 319 -0.99 36.86 -14.36
CA SER A 319 -2.07 37.79 -14.03
C SER A 319 -2.48 38.68 -15.22
N LYS A 320 -1.53 39.02 -16.13
CA LYS A 320 -1.82 39.78 -17.35
C LYS A 320 -2.52 38.94 -18.41
N GLU A 321 -2.10 37.68 -18.59
CA GLU A 321 -2.76 36.75 -19.54
C GLU A 321 -4.18 36.43 -19.09
N LEU A 322 -4.39 36.22 -17.77
CA LEU A 322 -5.72 35.95 -17.21
C LEU A 322 -6.65 37.16 -17.42
N ALA A 323 -6.20 38.39 -17.14
CA ALA A 323 -6.99 39.60 -17.35
C ALA A 323 -7.38 39.79 -18.83
N VAL A 324 -6.47 39.48 -19.75
CA VAL A 324 -6.78 39.54 -21.19
C VAL A 324 -7.71 38.39 -21.60
N TYR A 325 -7.54 37.18 -21.06
CA TYR A 325 -8.43 36.04 -21.31
C TYR A 325 -9.88 36.35 -20.87
N GLU A 326 -10.07 36.95 -19.71
CA GLU A 326 -11.37 37.33 -19.18
C GLU A 326 -12.02 38.49 -19.99
N ALA A 327 -11.21 39.32 -20.63
CA ALA A 327 -11.67 40.41 -21.50
C ALA A 327 -12.09 39.95 -22.90
N LEU A 328 -11.72 38.73 -23.33
CA LEU A 328 -12.08 38.17 -24.63
C LEU A 328 -13.60 37.89 -24.71
N PRO A 329 -14.24 38.17 -25.84
CA PRO A 329 -15.66 37.94 -25.99
C PRO A 329 -15.97 36.43 -26.19
N GLY A 330 -17.02 35.94 -25.52
CA GLY A 330 -17.56 34.58 -25.73
C GLY A 330 -18.35 34.45 -27.06
N ARG A 331 -18.81 35.57 -27.62
CA ARG A 331 -19.51 35.63 -28.91
C ARG A 331 -19.00 36.86 -29.69
N GLY A 332 -18.80 36.71 -31.01
CA GLY A 332 -18.20 37.72 -31.84
C GLY A 332 -16.68 37.83 -31.62
N ALA A 333 -16.04 38.83 -32.22
CA ALA A 333 -14.63 39.14 -32.07
C ALA A 333 -14.46 40.63 -31.74
N ARG A 334 -13.40 41.01 -31.03
CA ARG A 334 -13.09 42.39 -30.63
C ARG A 334 -11.70 42.78 -31.08
N SER A 335 -11.51 44.09 -31.34
CA SER A 335 -10.20 44.65 -31.60
C SER A 335 -9.30 44.65 -30.36
N VAL A 336 -8.01 44.83 -30.54
CA VAL A 336 -7.03 44.94 -29.45
C VAL A 336 -7.38 46.12 -28.52
N GLU A 337 -7.84 47.24 -29.08
CA GLU A 337 -8.22 48.44 -28.32
C GLU A 337 -9.44 48.18 -27.43
N GLU A 338 -10.45 47.47 -27.95
CA GLU A 338 -11.66 47.13 -27.17
C GLU A 338 -11.33 46.17 -26.05
N ILE A 339 -10.44 45.19 -26.28
CA ILE A 339 -9.96 44.25 -25.26
C ILE A 339 -9.13 45.00 -24.21
N ALA A 340 -8.27 45.94 -24.64
CA ALA A 340 -7.48 46.74 -23.72
C ALA A 340 -8.34 47.57 -22.75
N VAL A 341 -9.40 48.16 -23.27
CA VAL A 341 -10.38 48.89 -22.44
C VAL A 341 -11.05 47.95 -21.42
N THR A 342 -11.45 46.75 -21.89
CA THR A 342 -12.12 45.77 -20.99
C THR A 342 -11.16 45.16 -19.94
N ALA A 343 -9.91 44.91 -20.35
CA ALA A 343 -8.86 44.38 -19.45
C ALA A 343 -8.26 45.45 -18.52
N GLY A 344 -8.58 46.73 -18.73
CA GLY A 344 -8.03 47.85 -17.95
C GLY A 344 -6.51 48.04 -18.13
N MET A 345 -5.99 47.75 -19.34
CA MET A 345 -4.56 47.77 -19.65
C MET A 345 -4.27 48.57 -20.92
N PRO A 346 -3.07 49.14 -21.07
CA PRO A 346 -2.65 49.76 -22.35
C PRO A 346 -2.67 48.75 -23.51
N ALA A 347 -3.13 49.16 -24.69
CA ALA A 347 -3.19 48.30 -25.88
C ALA A 347 -1.83 47.65 -26.23
N THR A 348 -0.73 48.35 -25.97
CA THR A 348 0.63 47.82 -26.16
C THR A 348 0.98 46.64 -25.22
N GLU A 349 0.34 46.54 -24.08
CA GLU A 349 0.54 45.46 -23.12
C GLU A 349 -0.39 44.25 -23.34
N VAL A 350 -1.42 44.40 -24.15
CA VAL A 350 -2.40 43.33 -24.44
C VAL A 350 -1.94 42.40 -25.55
N LEU A 351 -1.13 42.86 -26.51
CA LEU A 351 -0.67 42.09 -27.67
C LEU A 351 0.14 40.84 -27.26
N GLY A 352 1.06 40.96 -26.32
CA GLY A 352 1.85 39.84 -25.82
C GLY A 352 0.99 38.71 -25.24
N PRO A 353 0.14 38.99 -24.23
CA PRO A 353 -0.83 38.05 -23.70
C PRO A 353 -1.74 37.42 -24.75
N LEU A 354 -2.30 38.19 -25.69
CA LEU A 354 -3.14 37.65 -26.77
C LEU A 354 -2.39 36.63 -27.65
N THR A 355 -1.12 36.93 -27.98
CA THR A 355 -0.27 36.01 -28.74
C THR A 355 -0.03 34.71 -27.96
N MET A 356 0.25 34.80 -26.66
CA MET A 356 0.45 33.64 -25.81
C MET A 356 -0.84 32.79 -25.62
N LEU A 357 -1.99 33.45 -25.45
CA LEU A 357 -3.28 32.79 -25.42
C LEU A 357 -3.60 32.07 -26.74
N ASN A 358 -3.22 32.63 -27.87
CA ASN A 358 -3.37 32.00 -29.19
C ASN A 358 -2.48 30.75 -29.30
N VAL A 359 -1.20 30.85 -28.93
CA VAL A 359 -0.26 29.70 -28.93
C VAL A 359 -0.77 28.57 -28.05
N ARG A 360 -1.42 28.89 -26.93
CA ARG A 360 -2.04 27.90 -26.02
C ARG A 360 -3.42 27.40 -26.51
N GLY A 361 -3.92 27.88 -27.64
CA GLY A 361 -5.21 27.51 -28.18
C GLY A 361 -6.41 28.05 -27.40
N LEU A 362 -6.23 29.04 -26.53
CA LEU A 362 -7.27 29.66 -25.70
C LEU A 362 -7.92 30.86 -26.37
N ALA A 363 -7.25 31.47 -27.36
CA ALA A 363 -7.77 32.59 -28.17
C ALA A 363 -7.54 32.34 -29.66
N ILE A 364 -8.38 32.90 -30.50
CA ILE A 364 -8.29 32.85 -31.97
C ILE A 364 -8.31 34.26 -32.50
N GLN A 365 -7.44 34.56 -33.49
CA GLN A 365 -7.43 35.78 -34.24
C GLN A 365 -8.12 35.60 -35.60
N GLU A 366 -9.10 36.44 -35.92
CA GLU A 366 -9.83 36.48 -37.19
C GLU A 366 -9.87 37.94 -37.69
N GLU A 367 -9.40 38.23 -38.89
CA GLU A 367 -9.45 39.55 -39.53
C GLU A 367 -8.96 40.70 -38.63
N GLY A 368 -7.92 40.46 -37.82
CA GLY A 368 -7.35 41.46 -36.91
C GLY A 368 -8.08 41.59 -35.57
N CYS A 369 -9.19 40.91 -35.38
CA CYS A 369 -9.95 40.85 -34.13
C CYS A 369 -9.72 39.53 -33.40
N TRP A 370 -9.99 39.49 -32.11
CA TRP A 370 -9.74 38.37 -31.21
C TRP A 370 -11.01 37.85 -30.50
N LYS A 371 -11.10 36.56 -30.32
CA LYS A 371 -12.18 35.90 -29.60
C LYS A 371 -11.67 34.69 -28.80
N LEU A 372 -12.45 34.20 -27.86
CA LEU A 372 -12.19 32.93 -27.19
C LEU A 372 -12.23 31.76 -28.18
N ALA A 373 -11.28 30.82 -28.06
CA ALA A 373 -11.35 29.57 -28.78
C ALA A 373 -12.56 28.77 -28.29
N LYS A 374 -13.36 28.21 -29.19
CA LYS A 374 -14.44 27.28 -28.83
C LYS A 374 -13.83 25.93 -28.44
N ARG A 375 -14.09 25.52 -27.23
CA ARG A 375 -13.86 24.11 -26.79
C ARG A 375 -14.94 23.19 -27.38
#